data_568a51a18e7ecec8f7d895e348fc02e2
#
_entry.id   568a51a18e7ecec8f7d895e348fc02e2
#
_cell.length_a   1.000
_cell.length_b   1.000
_cell.length_c   1.000
_cell.angle_alpha   90.00
_cell.angle_beta   90.00
_cell.angle_gamma   90.00
#
_symmetry.space_group_name_H-M   'P 1'
#
loop_
_entity.id
_entity.type
_entity.pdbx_description
1 polymer ?
#
loop_
_entity_poly.entity_id
_entity_poly.type
_entity_poly.pdbx_seq_one_letter_code
_entity_poly.pdbx_strand_id
1 'polypeptide(L)'
;MIKLSITFLFTVIALLLVVLFTFLIYLFVQRQRESRFEKVRDRYLLNYSQLWYDYLFNNALFSMVLVPRGAAQVEAIERIFSSYLKNIISENVEQKIKQFANQYLKKFYEKDLSSRRWSIRMNALYRIADLQIEELLPSCQEFEKNKISDEEHFQLLKIYSLFQPDLFMEKIKNPNINYSESEYRRLFVLLEEDVFIRFFDDFNCWPTNIQFAVIDTAAVKRNMQYLDELKKLLSHDVMEINIRALKGLYEIGIIDEIDPFIPFVTSDMWEARLMVAKIFKHVPLAYTYSYLEQLLQDENWWVRSQAAKTIVEDRHGIAKLQQFIESSNDPYAIEMAQEIAARKEGSK
;
A
#
# COMPACT_ATOMS: atom_id res chain seq x y z
N MET A 1 5.84 -28.78 56.90
CA MET A 1 6.40 -29.64 55.85
C MET A 1 5.32 -30.59 55.36
N ILE A 2 4.89 -30.47 54.11
CA ILE A 2 3.90 -31.35 53.50
C ILE A 2 4.62 -32.67 53.18
N LYS A 3 4.30 -33.75 53.90
CA LYS A 3 4.80 -35.09 53.57
C LYS A 3 4.04 -35.63 52.36
N LEU A 4 4.58 -35.42 51.17
CA LEU A 4 4.06 -36.07 49.95
C LEU A 4 4.36 -37.57 50.02
N SER A 5 3.29 -38.38 49.86
CA SER A 5 3.43 -39.83 49.77
C SER A 5 4.22 -40.22 48.51
N ILE A 6 5.13 -41.18 48.62
CA ILE A 6 5.89 -41.74 47.48
C ILE A 6 4.92 -42.25 46.38
N THR A 7 3.82 -42.85 46.78
CA THR A 7 2.76 -43.29 45.83
C THR A 7 2.15 -42.17 45.07
N PHE A 8 1.91 -41.02 45.70
CA PHE A 8 1.43 -39.81 45.01
C PHE A 8 2.43 -39.31 43.97
N LEU A 9 3.72 -39.34 44.30
CA LEU A 9 4.77 -38.92 43.35
C LEU A 9 4.80 -39.85 42.13
N PHE A 10 4.74 -41.18 42.35
CA PHE A 10 4.69 -42.15 41.24
C PHE A 10 3.44 -41.99 40.37
N THR A 11 2.26 -41.72 40.93
CA THR A 11 1.04 -41.48 40.14
C THR A 11 1.13 -40.23 39.31
N VAL A 12 1.70 -39.14 39.83
CA VAL A 12 1.94 -37.90 39.08
C VAL A 12 2.92 -38.12 37.92
N ILE A 13 4.06 -38.83 38.19
CA ILE A 13 5.03 -39.16 37.14
C ILE A 13 4.37 -40.02 36.04
N ALA A 14 3.62 -41.04 36.40
CA ALA A 14 2.92 -41.90 35.44
C ALA A 14 1.95 -41.10 34.60
N LEU A 15 1.18 -40.17 35.21
CA LEU A 15 0.26 -39.29 34.49
C LEU A 15 1.00 -38.39 33.50
N LEU A 16 2.11 -37.76 33.92
CA LEU A 16 2.94 -36.92 33.05
C LEU A 16 3.52 -37.71 31.87
N LEU A 17 3.96 -38.95 32.11
CA LEU A 17 4.46 -39.84 31.03
C LEU A 17 3.35 -40.16 30.00
N VAL A 18 2.13 -40.43 30.47
CA VAL A 18 0.98 -40.67 29.57
C VAL A 18 0.67 -39.43 28.74
N VAL A 19 0.66 -38.24 29.35
CA VAL A 19 0.45 -36.96 28.64
C VAL A 19 1.57 -36.74 27.62
N LEU A 20 2.82 -36.95 27.99
CA LEU A 20 3.97 -36.83 27.09
C LEU A 20 3.85 -37.80 25.90
N PHE A 21 3.51 -39.04 26.15
CA PHE A 21 3.39 -40.07 25.12
C PHE A 21 2.24 -39.76 24.14
N THR A 22 1.08 -39.32 24.64
CA THR A 22 -0.03 -38.89 23.81
C THR A 22 0.33 -37.65 22.96
N PHE A 23 1.10 -36.71 23.51
CA PHE A 23 1.60 -35.56 22.77
C PHE A 23 2.60 -35.98 21.67
N LEU A 24 3.51 -36.93 21.95
CA LEU A 24 4.44 -37.45 20.94
C LEU A 24 3.69 -38.13 19.78
N ILE A 25 2.66 -38.95 20.09
CA ILE A 25 1.82 -39.56 19.05
C ILE A 25 1.12 -38.48 18.22
N TYR A 26 0.56 -37.48 18.89
CA TYR A 26 -0.10 -36.35 18.20
C TYR A 26 0.89 -35.68 17.23
N LEU A 27 2.08 -35.30 17.67
CA LEU A 27 3.11 -34.69 16.85
C LEU A 27 3.52 -35.59 15.67
N PHE A 28 3.68 -36.89 15.92
CA PHE A 28 4.01 -37.84 14.86
C PHE A 28 2.93 -37.91 13.77
N VAL A 29 1.67 -38.01 14.18
CA VAL A 29 0.52 -38.06 13.25
C VAL A 29 0.43 -36.74 12.48
N GLN A 30 0.60 -35.61 13.14
CA GLN A 30 0.60 -34.30 12.51
C GLN A 30 1.70 -34.20 11.47
N ARG A 31 2.95 -34.56 11.82
CA ARG A 31 4.08 -34.56 10.90
C ARG A 31 3.87 -35.46 9.68
N GLN A 32 3.27 -36.64 9.89
CA GLN A 32 2.92 -37.54 8.80
C GLN A 32 1.88 -36.95 7.83
N ARG A 33 0.87 -36.26 8.38
CA ARG A 33 -0.15 -35.57 7.56
C ARG A 33 0.48 -34.44 6.76
N GLU A 34 1.31 -33.64 7.39
CA GLU A 34 2.03 -32.51 6.75
C GLU A 34 2.96 -33.02 5.65
N SER A 35 3.76 -34.05 5.90
CA SER A 35 4.63 -34.67 4.90
C SER A 35 3.85 -35.24 3.70
N ARG A 36 2.68 -35.84 3.92
CA ARG A 36 1.82 -36.31 2.84
C ARG A 36 1.24 -35.16 2.03
N PHE A 37 0.83 -34.10 2.71
CA PHE A 37 0.29 -32.89 2.08
C PHE A 37 1.36 -32.25 1.19
N GLU A 38 2.58 -32.05 1.70
CA GLU A 38 3.71 -31.51 0.95
C GLU A 38 4.06 -32.36 -0.27
N LYS A 39 4.11 -33.69 -0.12
CA LYS A 39 4.38 -34.58 -1.26
C LYS A 39 3.33 -34.48 -2.37
N VAL A 40 2.06 -34.31 -2.03
CA VAL A 40 0.98 -34.12 -3.04
C VAL A 40 1.12 -32.76 -3.71
N ARG A 41 1.38 -31.69 -2.94
CA ARG A 41 1.62 -30.33 -3.45
C ARG A 41 2.81 -30.31 -4.40
N ASP A 42 3.95 -30.82 -3.97
CA ASP A 42 5.20 -30.76 -4.73
C ASP A 42 5.15 -31.62 -6.01
N ARG A 43 4.45 -32.76 -5.95
CA ARG A 43 4.17 -33.58 -7.13
C ARG A 43 3.31 -32.84 -8.13
N TYR A 44 2.30 -32.09 -7.67
CA TYR A 44 1.47 -31.27 -8.54
C TYR A 44 2.30 -30.16 -9.20
N LEU A 45 3.11 -29.46 -8.45
CA LEU A 45 4.03 -28.43 -8.97
C LEU A 45 4.95 -29.01 -10.03
N LEU A 46 5.61 -30.13 -9.75
CA LEU A 46 6.54 -30.76 -10.68
C LEU A 46 5.88 -31.18 -12.00
N ASN A 47 4.67 -31.74 -11.90
CA ASN A 47 4.02 -32.33 -13.09
C ASN A 47 3.25 -31.31 -13.92
N TYR A 48 2.78 -30.20 -13.34
CA TYR A 48 1.81 -29.32 -13.98
C TYR A 48 2.26 -27.87 -14.15
N SER A 49 3.42 -27.45 -13.62
CA SER A 49 3.90 -26.06 -13.78
C SER A 49 4.07 -25.68 -15.24
N GLN A 50 4.59 -26.57 -16.08
CA GLN A 50 4.75 -26.30 -17.51
C GLN A 50 3.39 -26.17 -18.22
N LEU A 51 2.41 -27.02 -17.89
CA LEU A 51 1.06 -26.93 -18.46
C LEU A 51 0.36 -25.63 -18.05
N TRP A 52 0.57 -25.15 -16.80
CA TRP A 52 0.10 -23.85 -16.36
C TRP A 52 0.74 -22.71 -17.15
N TYR A 53 2.07 -22.77 -17.37
CA TYR A 53 2.75 -21.79 -18.17
C TYR A 53 2.21 -21.77 -19.61
N ASP A 54 2.06 -22.92 -20.25
CA ASP A 54 1.55 -23.02 -21.61
C ASP A 54 0.11 -22.50 -21.74
N TYR A 55 -0.76 -22.81 -20.78
CA TYR A 55 -2.13 -22.29 -20.74
C TYR A 55 -2.18 -20.77 -20.55
N LEU A 56 -1.40 -20.25 -19.61
CA LEU A 56 -1.46 -18.83 -19.26
C LEU A 56 -0.78 -17.93 -20.32
N PHE A 57 0.38 -18.35 -20.85
CA PHE A 57 1.23 -17.52 -21.71
C PHE A 57 1.23 -17.93 -23.17
N ASN A 58 1.17 -19.22 -23.49
CA ASN A 58 1.32 -19.73 -24.85
C ASN A 58 -0.04 -20.01 -25.54
N ASN A 59 -1.16 -19.58 -24.94
CA ASN A 59 -2.53 -19.82 -25.43
C ASN A 59 -2.85 -21.29 -25.71
N ALA A 60 -2.21 -22.22 -24.97
CA ALA A 60 -2.58 -23.63 -25.03
C ALA A 60 -4.01 -23.84 -24.53
N LEU A 61 -4.66 -24.87 -25.03
CA LEU A 61 -6.02 -25.23 -24.57
C LEU A 61 -6.00 -25.63 -23.10
N PHE A 62 -7.04 -25.22 -22.38
CA PHE A 62 -7.22 -25.60 -20.98
C PHE A 62 -7.35 -27.12 -20.85
N SER A 63 -6.61 -27.71 -19.90
CA SER A 63 -6.68 -29.13 -19.60
C SER A 63 -7.32 -29.40 -18.24
N MET A 64 -8.31 -30.29 -18.19
CA MET A 64 -9.01 -30.68 -16.96
C MET A 64 -8.09 -31.32 -15.89
N VAL A 65 -6.88 -31.75 -16.25
CA VAL A 65 -5.89 -32.26 -15.28
C VAL A 65 -5.37 -31.17 -14.32
N LEU A 66 -5.52 -29.90 -14.71
CA LEU A 66 -5.14 -28.72 -13.90
C LEU A 66 -6.15 -28.44 -12.76
N VAL A 67 -7.38 -28.99 -12.85
CA VAL A 67 -8.41 -28.77 -11.83
C VAL A 67 -8.04 -29.49 -10.52
N PRO A 68 -7.98 -28.77 -9.38
CA PRO A 68 -7.56 -29.35 -8.11
C PRO A 68 -8.63 -30.30 -7.55
N ARG A 69 -8.17 -31.40 -6.96
CA ARG A 69 -9.01 -32.40 -6.27
C ARG A 69 -8.97 -32.28 -4.75
N GLY A 70 -8.11 -31.41 -4.20
CA GLY A 70 -7.97 -31.24 -2.76
C GLY A 70 -7.04 -30.07 -2.39
N ALA A 71 -7.02 -29.74 -1.09
CA ALA A 71 -6.34 -28.55 -0.57
C ALA A 71 -4.85 -28.45 -0.91
N ALA A 72 -4.11 -29.57 -0.94
CA ALA A 72 -2.69 -29.56 -1.32
C ALA A 72 -2.45 -29.11 -2.79
N GLN A 73 -3.38 -29.46 -3.69
CA GLN A 73 -3.30 -29.00 -5.08
C GLN A 73 -3.76 -27.56 -5.23
N VAL A 74 -4.72 -27.12 -4.42
CA VAL A 74 -5.11 -25.69 -4.34
C VAL A 74 -3.91 -24.85 -3.91
N GLU A 75 -3.19 -25.24 -2.84
CA GLU A 75 -1.98 -24.53 -2.41
C GLU A 75 -0.89 -24.52 -3.49
N ALA A 76 -0.74 -25.60 -4.26
CA ALA A 76 0.19 -25.62 -5.39
C ALA A 76 -0.19 -24.57 -6.45
N ILE A 77 -1.46 -24.50 -6.82
CA ILE A 77 -1.98 -23.53 -7.79
C ILE A 77 -1.81 -22.10 -7.26
N GLU A 78 -2.11 -21.85 -5.98
CA GLU A 78 -1.90 -20.55 -5.35
C GLU A 78 -0.44 -20.08 -5.44
N ARG A 79 0.52 -20.99 -5.24
CA ARG A 79 1.95 -20.68 -5.38
C ARG A 79 2.30 -20.29 -6.82
N ILE A 80 1.77 -21.04 -7.81
CA ILE A 80 1.96 -20.73 -9.22
C ILE A 80 1.37 -19.34 -9.54
N PHE A 81 0.11 -19.12 -9.20
CA PHE A 81 -0.59 -17.86 -9.50
C PHE A 81 0.03 -16.66 -8.79
N SER A 82 0.36 -16.81 -7.50
CA SER A 82 1.03 -15.73 -6.74
C SER A 82 2.40 -15.39 -7.32
N SER A 83 3.14 -16.37 -7.85
CA SER A 83 4.41 -16.11 -8.52
C SER A 83 4.20 -15.31 -9.82
N TYR A 84 3.20 -15.64 -10.60
CA TYR A 84 2.92 -14.93 -11.86
C TYR A 84 2.34 -13.54 -11.63
N LEU A 85 1.35 -13.39 -10.76
CA LEU A 85 0.74 -12.10 -10.45
C LEU A 85 1.71 -11.07 -9.84
N LYS A 86 2.76 -11.54 -9.14
CA LYS A 86 3.80 -10.64 -8.58
C LYS A 86 4.84 -10.18 -9.58
N ASN A 87 5.13 -10.98 -10.59
CA ASN A 87 6.29 -10.79 -11.46
C ASN A 87 5.92 -10.41 -12.90
N ILE A 88 4.66 -10.54 -13.28
CA ILE A 88 4.23 -10.39 -14.67
C ILE A 88 2.97 -9.50 -14.70
N ILE A 89 3.09 -8.38 -15.38
CA ILE A 89 1.97 -7.48 -15.65
C ILE A 89 1.38 -7.87 -17.01
N SER A 90 0.31 -8.67 -17.01
CA SER A 90 -0.38 -9.08 -18.24
C SER A 90 -1.87 -9.27 -17.95
N GLU A 91 -2.69 -8.38 -18.47
CA GLU A 91 -4.14 -8.40 -18.32
C GLU A 91 -4.77 -9.75 -18.76
N ASN A 92 -4.29 -10.33 -19.85
CA ASN A 92 -4.76 -11.63 -20.33
C ASN A 92 -4.49 -12.77 -19.33
N VAL A 93 -3.30 -12.76 -18.68
CA VAL A 93 -2.94 -13.76 -17.67
C VAL A 93 -3.81 -13.57 -16.41
N GLU A 94 -3.99 -12.35 -15.98
CA GLU A 94 -4.85 -12.03 -14.84
C GLU A 94 -6.30 -12.46 -15.07
N GLN A 95 -6.86 -12.19 -16.25
CA GLN A 95 -8.20 -12.65 -16.61
C GLN A 95 -8.33 -14.17 -16.61
N LYS A 96 -7.36 -14.91 -17.15
CA LYS A 96 -7.37 -16.38 -17.13
C LYS A 96 -7.30 -16.92 -15.71
N ILE A 97 -6.48 -16.33 -14.85
CA ILE A 97 -6.38 -16.69 -13.42
C ILE A 97 -7.71 -16.41 -12.71
N LYS A 98 -8.29 -15.22 -12.90
CA LYS A 98 -9.60 -14.83 -12.34
C LYS A 98 -10.70 -15.81 -12.77
N GLN A 99 -10.79 -16.13 -14.06
CA GLN A 99 -11.78 -17.08 -14.57
C GLN A 99 -11.62 -18.47 -13.96
N PHE A 100 -10.39 -18.98 -13.92
CA PHE A 100 -10.10 -20.27 -13.31
C PHE A 100 -10.45 -20.29 -11.82
N ALA A 101 -10.07 -19.25 -11.08
CA ALA A 101 -10.31 -19.17 -9.64
C ALA A 101 -11.83 -19.13 -9.32
N ASN A 102 -12.60 -18.33 -10.05
CA ASN A 102 -14.07 -18.28 -9.90
C ASN A 102 -14.71 -19.64 -10.23
N GLN A 103 -14.24 -20.33 -11.27
CA GLN A 103 -14.85 -21.59 -11.70
C GLN A 103 -14.46 -22.78 -10.82
N TYR A 104 -13.20 -22.90 -10.40
CA TYR A 104 -12.68 -24.13 -9.79
C TYR A 104 -12.20 -23.99 -8.34
N LEU A 105 -11.85 -22.78 -7.88
CA LEU A 105 -11.32 -22.58 -6.52
C LEU A 105 -12.39 -22.08 -5.53
N LYS A 106 -13.46 -21.45 -6.01
CA LYS A 106 -14.54 -20.88 -5.22
C LYS A 106 -14.99 -21.75 -4.06
N LYS A 107 -15.32 -23.03 -4.32
CA LYS A 107 -15.85 -23.97 -3.31
C LYS A 107 -14.88 -24.23 -2.14
N PHE A 108 -13.58 -24.16 -2.39
CA PHE A 108 -12.57 -24.35 -1.37
C PHE A 108 -12.55 -23.16 -0.40
N TYR A 109 -12.55 -21.92 -0.93
CA TYR A 109 -12.52 -20.72 -0.09
C TYR A 109 -13.86 -20.48 0.61
N GLU A 110 -14.98 -20.79 0.00
CA GLU A 110 -16.29 -20.74 0.65
C GLU A 110 -16.34 -21.65 1.90
N LYS A 111 -15.81 -22.86 1.78
CA LYS A 111 -15.65 -23.77 2.92
C LYS A 111 -14.68 -23.21 3.96
N ASP A 112 -13.58 -22.60 3.55
CA ASP A 112 -12.56 -22.07 4.44
C ASP A 112 -13.05 -20.84 5.21
N LEU A 113 -13.92 -20.00 4.63
CA LEU A 113 -14.60 -18.91 5.33
C LEU A 113 -15.46 -19.40 6.50
N SER A 114 -16.00 -20.62 6.42
CA SER A 114 -16.79 -21.24 7.49
C SER A 114 -15.94 -21.92 8.57
N SER A 115 -14.60 -21.85 8.48
CA SER A 115 -13.69 -22.50 9.43
C SER A 115 -13.74 -21.87 10.82
N ARG A 116 -13.62 -22.69 11.89
CA ARG A 116 -13.44 -22.21 13.26
C ARG A 116 -12.04 -21.58 13.50
N ARG A 117 -11.05 -21.89 12.63
CA ARG A 117 -9.68 -21.40 12.75
C ARG A 117 -9.56 -20.06 12.05
N TRP A 118 -9.23 -19.01 12.81
CA TRP A 118 -9.00 -17.67 12.30
C TRP A 118 -8.02 -17.64 11.13
N SER A 119 -6.87 -18.34 11.24
CA SER A 119 -5.85 -18.34 10.18
C SER A 119 -6.33 -18.91 8.84
N ILE A 120 -7.27 -19.88 8.86
CA ILE A 120 -7.86 -20.46 7.63
C ILE A 120 -8.80 -19.43 6.99
N ARG A 121 -9.65 -18.76 7.79
CA ARG A 121 -10.57 -17.73 7.30
C ARG A 121 -9.80 -16.53 6.72
N MET A 122 -8.74 -16.06 7.44
CA MET A 122 -7.89 -14.98 6.95
C MET A 122 -7.23 -15.32 5.62
N ASN A 123 -6.67 -16.53 5.49
CA ASN A 123 -6.08 -16.97 4.22
C ASN A 123 -7.12 -17.01 3.10
N ALA A 124 -8.35 -17.45 3.38
CA ALA A 124 -9.43 -17.43 2.39
C ALA A 124 -9.73 -15.98 1.93
N LEU A 125 -9.87 -15.04 2.86
CA LEU A 125 -10.10 -13.61 2.54
C LEU A 125 -8.95 -13.04 1.69
N TYR A 126 -7.68 -13.32 2.03
CA TYR A 126 -6.54 -12.91 1.21
C TYR A 126 -6.65 -13.46 -0.21
N ARG A 127 -6.95 -14.77 -0.36
CA ARG A 127 -7.03 -15.41 -1.68
C ARG A 127 -8.21 -14.92 -2.51
N ILE A 128 -9.35 -14.65 -1.88
CA ILE A 128 -10.53 -14.07 -2.55
C ILE A 128 -10.16 -12.71 -3.17
N ALA A 129 -9.45 -11.85 -2.42
CA ALA A 129 -8.99 -10.58 -2.93
C ALA A 129 -7.89 -10.73 -4.01
N ASP A 130 -6.83 -11.52 -3.74
CA ASP A 130 -5.67 -11.65 -4.62
C ASP A 130 -6.00 -12.32 -5.96
N LEU A 131 -6.92 -13.29 -5.96
CA LEU A 131 -7.37 -14.03 -7.15
C LEU A 131 -8.65 -13.44 -7.76
N GLN A 132 -9.15 -12.35 -7.21
CA GLN A 132 -10.36 -11.66 -7.66
C GLN A 132 -11.58 -12.58 -7.82
N ILE A 133 -11.92 -13.35 -6.77
CA ILE A 133 -13.05 -14.29 -6.79
C ILE A 133 -14.34 -13.57 -6.41
N GLU A 134 -14.85 -12.79 -7.34
CA GLU A 134 -16.02 -11.94 -7.17
C GLU A 134 -17.30 -12.73 -6.82
N GLU A 135 -17.44 -13.96 -7.33
CA GLU A 135 -18.58 -14.82 -7.02
C GLU A 135 -18.71 -15.20 -5.54
N LEU A 136 -17.68 -14.96 -4.71
CA LEU A 136 -17.72 -15.15 -3.26
C LEU A 136 -18.18 -13.92 -2.48
N LEU A 137 -18.50 -12.82 -3.15
CA LEU A 137 -18.98 -11.61 -2.50
C LEU A 137 -20.20 -11.85 -1.57
N PRO A 138 -21.25 -12.61 -1.98
CA PRO A 138 -22.35 -12.93 -1.06
C PRO A 138 -21.91 -13.74 0.17
N SER A 139 -20.95 -14.66 0.00
CA SER A 139 -20.39 -15.45 1.12
C SER A 139 -19.57 -14.57 2.06
N CYS A 140 -18.85 -13.55 1.55
CA CYS A 140 -18.14 -12.55 2.35
C CYS A 140 -19.11 -11.67 3.15
N GLN A 141 -20.22 -11.23 2.54
CA GLN A 141 -21.25 -10.45 3.22
C GLN A 141 -21.95 -11.25 4.33
N GLU A 142 -22.19 -12.55 4.11
CA GLU A 142 -22.74 -13.43 5.15
C GLU A 142 -21.72 -13.68 6.27
N PHE A 143 -20.44 -13.84 5.91
CA PHE A 143 -19.36 -13.99 6.87
C PHE A 143 -19.22 -12.75 7.79
N GLU A 144 -19.40 -11.55 7.26
CA GLU A 144 -19.33 -10.29 8.03
C GLU A 144 -20.38 -10.18 9.14
N LYS A 145 -21.55 -10.86 9.01
CA LYS A 145 -22.60 -10.87 10.04
C LYS A 145 -22.19 -11.61 11.31
N ASN A 146 -21.13 -12.41 11.25
CA ASN A 146 -20.60 -13.13 12.40
C ASN A 146 -19.69 -12.22 13.24
N LYS A 147 -19.29 -12.71 14.44
CA LYS A 147 -18.24 -12.07 15.22
C LYS A 147 -16.88 -12.31 14.54
N ILE A 148 -16.36 -11.28 13.89
CA ILE A 148 -15.09 -11.29 13.18
C ILE A 148 -14.05 -10.40 13.89
N SER A 149 -12.75 -10.59 13.60
CA SER A 149 -11.69 -9.72 14.11
C SER A 149 -11.53 -8.46 13.24
N ASP A 150 -10.80 -7.47 13.77
CA ASP A 150 -10.52 -6.22 13.05
C ASP A 150 -9.73 -6.47 11.76
N GLU A 151 -8.83 -7.46 11.78
CA GLU A 151 -8.07 -7.85 10.60
C GLU A 151 -8.96 -8.52 9.53
N GLU A 152 -9.91 -9.36 9.96
CA GLU A 152 -10.90 -9.96 9.04
C GLU A 152 -11.78 -8.87 8.42
N HIS A 153 -12.23 -7.91 9.23
CA HIS A 153 -13.01 -6.78 8.75
C HIS A 153 -12.20 -5.92 7.74
N PHE A 154 -10.92 -5.67 8.02
CA PHE A 154 -10.04 -4.96 7.08
C PHE A 154 -9.92 -5.67 5.73
N GLN A 155 -9.79 -7.00 5.73
CA GLN A 155 -9.76 -7.77 4.48
C GLN A 155 -11.10 -7.76 3.73
N LEU A 156 -12.22 -7.73 4.44
CA LEU A 156 -13.53 -7.52 3.82
C LEU A 156 -13.64 -6.16 3.16
N LEU A 157 -13.17 -5.09 3.81
CA LEU A 157 -13.12 -3.76 3.18
C LEU A 157 -12.27 -3.76 1.91
N LYS A 158 -11.12 -4.47 1.91
CA LYS A 158 -10.32 -4.66 0.69
C LYS A 158 -11.10 -5.39 -0.40
N ILE A 159 -11.87 -6.42 -0.07
CA ILE A 159 -12.73 -7.15 -1.03
C ILE A 159 -13.82 -6.23 -1.57
N TYR A 160 -14.47 -5.44 -0.71
CA TYR A 160 -15.50 -4.49 -1.13
C TYR A 160 -14.92 -3.37 -2.00
N SER A 161 -13.73 -2.87 -1.71
CA SER A 161 -13.08 -1.86 -2.56
C SER A 161 -12.81 -2.35 -3.99
N LEU A 162 -12.63 -3.68 -4.17
CA LEU A 162 -12.38 -4.28 -5.48
C LEU A 162 -13.67 -4.64 -6.24
N PHE A 163 -14.73 -5.07 -5.53
CA PHE A 163 -15.90 -5.67 -6.18
C PHE A 163 -17.18 -4.89 -5.99
N GLN A 164 -17.27 -4.05 -4.96
CA GLN A 164 -18.49 -3.31 -4.62
C GLN A 164 -18.14 -1.94 -4.02
N PRO A 165 -17.59 -1.02 -4.85
CA PRO A 165 -17.08 0.27 -4.37
C PRO A 165 -18.12 1.13 -3.64
N ASP A 166 -19.39 1.06 -4.03
CA ASP A 166 -20.45 1.83 -3.35
C ASP A 166 -20.70 1.33 -1.92
N LEU A 167 -20.70 0.00 -1.70
CA LEU A 167 -20.77 -0.59 -0.37
C LEU A 167 -19.53 -0.23 0.47
N PHE A 168 -18.36 -0.25 -0.16
CA PHE A 168 -17.12 0.19 0.49
C PHE A 168 -17.24 1.65 0.98
N MET A 169 -17.70 2.57 0.13
CA MET A 169 -17.91 3.97 0.48
C MET A 169 -18.89 4.14 1.64
N GLU A 170 -20.00 3.38 1.63
CA GLU A 170 -20.98 3.39 2.73
C GLU A 170 -20.34 2.96 4.05
N LYS A 171 -19.53 1.89 4.04
CA LYS A 171 -18.85 1.39 5.24
C LYS A 171 -17.77 2.35 5.75
N ILE A 172 -17.07 3.07 4.85
CA ILE A 172 -16.12 4.10 5.25
C ILE A 172 -16.84 5.32 5.86
N LYS A 173 -18.03 5.69 5.38
CA LYS A 173 -18.84 6.77 5.96
C LYS A 173 -19.32 6.45 7.38
N ASN A 174 -19.61 5.19 7.67
CA ASN A 174 -20.11 4.72 8.96
C ASN A 174 -19.22 3.61 9.52
N PRO A 175 -17.98 3.89 9.91
CA PRO A 175 -17.02 2.86 10.28
C PRO A 175 -17.37 2.26 11.65
N ASN A 176 -17.43 0.92 11.71
CA ASN A 176 -17.51 0.19 12.98
C ASN A 176 -16.16 0.17 13.71
N ILE A 177 -15.06 0.33 12.96
CA ILE A 177 -13.68 0.29 13.43
C ILE A 177 -12.96 1.52 12.85
N ASN A 178 -12.27 2.26 13.71
CA ASN A 178 -11.48 3.42 13.28
C ASN A 178 -10.06 2.95 12.92
N TYR A 179 -9.76 2.90 11.64
CA TYR A 179 -8.44 2.55 11.13
C TYR A 179 -7.47 3.74 11.15
N SER A 180 -6.18 3.43 11.18
CA SER A 180 -5.11 4.42 11.02
C SER A 180 -5.08 5.01 9.59
N GLU A 181 -4.46 6.17 9.43
CA GLU A 181 -4.19 6.79 8.13
C GLU A 181 -3.52 5.81 7.15
N SER A 182 -2.53 5.05 7.61
CA SER A 182 -1.81 4.09 6.77
C SER A 182 -2.67 2.92 6.29
N GLU A 183 -3.63 2.49 7.10
CA GLU A 183 -4.58 1.44 6.72
C GLU A 183 -5.58 1.94 5.69
N TYR A 184 -6.15 3.14 5.88
CA TYR A 184 -7.02 3.76 4.87
C TYR A 184 -6.28 3.95 3.54
N ARG A 185 -5.04 4.43 3.55
CA ARG A 185 -4.23 4.59 2.34
C ARG A 185 -4.03 3.26 1.60
N ARG A 186 -3.83 2.14 2.33
CA ARG A 186 -3.72 0.80 1.73
C ARG A 186 -5.03 0.34 1.07
N LEU A 187 -6.18 0.80 1.52
CA LEU A 187 -7.47 0.53 0.88
C LEU A 187 -7.68 1.44 -0.33
N PHE A 188 -7.42 2.73 -0.19
CA PHE A 188 -7.71 3.73 -1.22
C PHE A 188 -6.85 3.57 -2.48
N VAL A 189 -5.61 3.10 -2.35
CA VAL A 189 -4.75 2.85 -3.51
C VAL A 189 -5.32 1.77 -4.44
N LEU A 190 -6.20 0.90 -3.95
CA LEU A 190 -6.85 -0.16 -4.73
C LEU A 190 -8.07 0.31 -5.52
N LEU A 191 -8.60 1.49 -5.19
CA LEU A 191 -9.79 2.02 -5.85
C LEU A 191 -9.47 2.48 -7.27
N GLU A 192 -10.41 2.26 -8.17
CA GLU A 192 -10.40 2.89 -9.50
C GLU A 192 -10.51 4.43 -9.37
N GLU A 193 -10.03 5.14 -10.38
CA GLU A 193 -9.89 6.59 -10.31
C GLU A 193 -11.23 7.32 -10.14
N ASP A 194 -12.27 6.87 -10.81
CA ASP A 194 -13.63 7.41 -10.75
C ASP A 194 -14.30 7.21 -9.38
N VAL A 195 -13.93 6.15 -8.67
CA VAL A 195 -14.38 5.90 -7.30
C VAL A 195 -13.58 6.73 -6.31
N PHE A 196 -12.24 6.77 -6.49
CA PHE A 196 -11.37 7.45 -5.55
C PHE A 196 -11.60 8.97 -5.53
N ILE A 197 -11.86 9.60 -6.69
CA ILE A 197 -12.10 11.04 -6.77
C ILE A 197 -13.32 11.48 -5.93
N ARG A 198 -14.30 10.61 -5.72
CA ARG A 198 -15.50 10.89 -4.91
C ARG A 198 -15.18 11.20 -3.43
N PHE A 199 -13.99 10.83 -2.93
CA PHE A 199 -13.56 11.22 -1.59
C PHE A 199 -13.28 12.71 -1.45
N PHE A 200 -13.03 13.42 -2.54
CA PHE A 200 -12.87 14.88 -2.54
C PHE A 200 -14.20 15.61 -2.48
N ASP A 201 -15.31 15.03 -2.98
CA ASP A 201 -16.65 15.66 -2.94
C ASP A 201 -17.10 15.99 -1.51
N ASP A 202 -16.87 15.08 -0.58
CA ASP A 202 -17.25 15.22 0.85
C ASP A 202 -16.01 15.43 1.75
N PHE A 203 -14.89 15.96 1.22
CA PHE A 203 -13.59 15.96 1.89
C PHE A 203 -13.63 16.49 3.35
N ASN A 204 -14.30 17.61 3.56
CA ASN A 204 -14.39 18.25 4.88
C ASN A 204 -15.29 17.49 5.88
N CYS A 205 -16.09 16.53 5.40
CA CYS A 205 -16.92 15.67 6.25
C CYS A 205 -16.16 14.48 6.81
N TRP A 206 -14.98 14.15 6.23
CA TRP A 206 -14.19 13.01 6.67
C TRP A 206 -13.39 13.29 7.94
N PRO A 207 -13.20 12.31 8.83
CA PRO A 207 -12.22 12.38 9.90
C PRO A 207 -10.81 12.67 9.38
N THR A 208 -9.99 13.31 10.18
CA THR A 208 -8.64 13.78 9.79
C THR A 208 -7.73 12.66 9.25
N ASN A 209 -7.79 11.46 9.84
CA ASN A 209 -7.02 10.30 9.35
C ASN A 209 -7.43 9.85 7.92
N ILE A 210 -8.71 10.01 7.57
CA ILE A 210 -9.21 9.74 6.21
C ILE A 210 -8.80 10.88 5.28
N GLN A 211 -8.94 12.14 5.68
CA GLN A 211 -8.49 13.29 4.90
C GLN A 211 -7.02 13.18 4.50
N PHE A 212 -6.16 12.86 5.46
CA PHE A 212 -4.73 12.65 5.21
C PHE A 212 -4.48 11.47 4.27
N ALA A 213 -5.18 10.35 4.48
CA ALA A 213 -5.06 9.19 3.61
C ALA A 213 -5.50 9.49 2.16
N VAL A 214 -6.52 10.32 1.95
CA VAL A 214 -6.98 10.76 0.62
C VAL A 214 -5.89 11.55 -0.07
N ILE A 215 -5.35 12.59 0.58
CA ILE A 215 -4.30 13.43 -0.02
C ILE A 215 -3.05 12.61 -0.34
N ASP A 216 -2.59 11.79 0.61
CA ASP A 216 -1.39 10.96 0.41
C ASP A 216 -1.59 9.89 -0.66
N THR A 217 -2.82 9.37 -0.81
CA THR A 217 -3.13 8.43 -1.90
C THR A 217 -3.12 9.14 -3.25
N ALA A 218 -3.67 10.33 -3.36
CA ALA A 218 -3.63 11.14 -4.59
C ALA A 218 -2.17 11.41 -5.01
N ALA A 219 -1.29 11.73 -4.03
CA ALA A 219 0.14 11.91 -4.27
C ALA A 219 0.82 10.63 -4.81
N VAL A 220 0.45 9.44 -4.30
CA VAL A 220 1.00 8.15 -4.75
C VAL A 220 0.49 7.76 -6.13
N LYS A 221 -0.80 7.98 -6.40
CA LYS A 221 -1.42 7.66 -7.70
C LYS A 221 -0.93 8.56 -8.83
N ARG A 222 -0.46 9.79 -8.53
CA ARG A 222 0.09 10.77 -9.48
C ARG A 222 -0.80 11.05 -10.69
N ASN A 223 -2.11 10.96 -10.53
CA ASN A 223 -3.05 11.20 -11.61
C ASN A 223 -3.39 12.70 -11.71
N MET A 224 -3.35 13.22 -12.95
CA MET A 224 -3.68 14.62 -13.25
C MET A 224 -5.11 15.02 -12.84
N GLN A 225 -6.03 14.07 -12.77
CA GLN A 225 -7.42 14.32 -12.37
C GLN A 225 -7.55 14.89 -10.95
N TYR A 226 -6.51 14.72 -10.09
CA TYR A 226 -6.51 15.24 -8.73
C TYR A 226 -5.94 16.65 -8.60
N LEU A 227 -5.40 17.26 -9.67
CA LEU A 227 -4.76 18.58 -9.61
C LEU A 227 -5.67 19.65 -9.04
N ASP A 228 -6.88 19.78 -9.60
CA ASP A 228 -7.81 20.82 -9.18
C ASP A 228 -8.29 20.60 -7.73
N GLU A 229 -8.51 19.35 -7.35
CA GLU A 229 -8.90 19.01 -5.98
C GLU A 229 -7.80 19.33 -4.98
N LEU A 230 -6.55 18.98 -5.29
CA LEU A 230 -5.40 19.31 -4.44
C LEU A 230 -5.14 20.82 -4.38
N LYS A 231 -5.35 21.56 -5.48
CA LYS A 231 -5.25 23.03 -5.48
C LYS A 231 -6.28 23.68 -4.54
N LYS A 232 -7.53 23.19 -4.53
CA LYS A 232 -8.57 23.68 -3.60
C LYS A 232 -8.12 23.52 -2.13
N LEU A 233 -7.41 22.44 -1.81
CA LEU A 233 -6.92 22.17 -0.46
C LEU A 233 -5.79 23.11 -0.01
N LEU A 234 -5.17 23.87 -0.90
CA LEU A 234 -4.16 24.88 -0.52
C LEU A 234 -4.77 26.04 0.29
N SER A 235 -6.09 26.25 0.24
CA SER A 235 -6.81 27.25 1.02
C SER A 235 -7.54 26.67 2.23
N HIS A 236 -7.20 25.45 2.66
CA HIS A 236 -7.82 24.81 3.81
C HIS A 236 -7.31 25.43 5.13
N ASP A 237 -8.17 25.50 6.17
CA ASP A 237 -7.83 26.11 7.45
C ASP A 237 -6.73 25.33 8.23
N VAL A 238 -6.61 24.04 7.98
CA VAL A 238 -5.60 23.17 8.63
C VAL A 238 -4.33 23.14 7.80
N MET A 239 -3.26 23.73 8.33
CA MET A 239 -1.96 23.86 7.65
C MET A 239 -1.35 22.51 7.20
N GLU A 240 -1.52 21.44 7.99
CA GLU A 240 -1.05 20.09 7.61
C GLU A 240 -1.70 19.59 6.30
N ILE A 241 -2.98 19.93 6.06
CA ILE A 241 -3.67 19.62 4.81
C ILE A 241 -3.03 20.39 3.65
N ASN A 242 -2.73 21.68 3.83
CA ASN A 242 -2.05 22.47 2.80
C ASN A 242 -0.69 21.88 2.45
N ILE A 243 0.13 21.53 3.47
CA ILE A 243 1.48 20.95 3.26
C ILE A 243 1.38 19.60 2.52
N ARG A 244 0.44 18.75 2.88
CA ARG A 244 0.20 17.46 2.17
C ARG A 244 -0.32 17.69 0.74
N ALA A 245 -1.18 18.68 0.53
CA ALA A 245 -1.63 19.08 -0.82
C ALA A 245 -0.47 19.59 -1.69
N LEU A 246 0.41 20.45 -1.13
CA LEU A 246 1.65 20.88 -1.80
C LEU A 246 2.52 19.68 -2.18
N LYS A 247 2.66 18.68 -1.29
CA LYS A 247 3.40 17.46 -1.58
C LYS A 247 2.74 16.67 -2.72
N GLY A 248 1.42 16.54 -2.70
CA GLY A 248 0.66 15.86 -3.77
C GLY A 248 0.86 16.54 -5.13
N LEU A 249 0.77 17.84 -5.18
CA LEU A 249 1.01 18.64 -6.39
C LEU A 249 2.46 18.51 -6.90
N TYR A 250 3.44 18.50 -5.99
CA TYR A 250 4.83 18.23 -6.35
C TYR A 250 5.01 16.82 -6.98
N GLU A 251 4.39 15.79 -6.41
CA GLU A 251 4.51 14.41 -6.91
C GLU A 251 3.83 14.21 -8.27
N ILE A 252 2.75 14.95 -8.56
CA ILE A 252 2.13 14.97 -9.89
C ILE A 252 3.04 15.72 -10.88
N GLY A 253 3.68 16.80 -10.45
CA GLY A 253 4.73 17.50 -11.19
C GLY A 253 4.23 18.37 -12.36
N ILE A 254 2.93 18.66 -12.43
CA ILE A 254 2.34 19.54 -13.45
C ILE A 254 1.92 20.84 -12.77
N ILE A 255 2.60 21.92 -13.13
CA ILE A 255 2.36 23.27 -12.59
C ILE A 255 2.12 24.21 -13.75
N ASP A 256 0.88 24.63 -13.91
CA ASP A 256 0.40 25.53 -14.95
C ASP A 256 0.46 27.01 -14.54
N GLU A 257 0.36 27.30 -13.24
CA GLU A 257 0.43 28.64 -12.66
C GLU A 257 1.14 28.61 -11.30
N ILE A 258 1.80 29.72 -10.94
CA ILE A 258 2.57 29.82 -9.68
C ILE A 258 1.80 30.52 -8.55
N ASP A 259 0.78 31.31 -8.88
CA ASP A 259 0.06 32.15 -7.92
C ASP A 259 -0.47 31.41 -6.69
N PRO A 260 -1.01 30.18 -6.80
CA PRO A 260 -1.47 29.42 -5.65
C PRO A 260 -0.39 29.05 -4.64
N PHE A 261 0.90 29.05 -5.07
CA PHE A 261 2.05 28.65 -4.24
C PHE A 261 2.75 29.84 -3.57
N ILE A 262 2.59 31.06 -4.12
CA ILE A 262 3.28 32.26 -3.62
C ILE A 262 3.01 32.52 -2.13
N PRO A 263 1.76 32.39 -1.59
CA PRO A 263 1.52 32.61 -0.17
C PRO A 263 2.36 31.71 0.76
N PHE A 264 2.75 30.54 0.29
CA PHE A 264 3.53 29.59 1.08
C PHE A 264 5.03 29.91 1.11
N VAL A 265 5.53 30.80 0.29
CA VAL A 265 6.95 31.27 0.33
C VAL A 265 7.28 31.93 1.67
N THR A 266 6.29 32.58 2.29
CA THR A 266 6.41 33.29 3.58
C THR A 266 5.61 32.61 4.71
N SER A 267 5.23 31.33 4.53
CA SER A 267 4.49 30.60 5.55
C SER A 267 5.30 30.47 6.85
N ASP A 268 4.65 30.52 8.00
CA ASP A 268 5.28 30.27 9.30
C ASP A 268 5.83 28.85 9.41
N MET A 269 5.26 27.89 8.67
CA MET A 269 5.69 26.50 8.64
C MET A 269 6.79 26.28 7.61
N TRP A 270 7.98 25.93 8.07
CA TRP A 270 9.14 25.70 7.19
C TRP A 270 8.89 24.55 6.19
N GLU A 271 8.07 23.56 6.55
CA GLU A 271 7.67 22.45 5.66
C GLU A 271 6.93 22.96 4.42
N ALA A 272 6.05 23.94 4.59
CA ALA A 272 5.34 24.56 3.46
C ALA A 272 6.34 25.32 2.56
N ARG A 273 7.24 26.13 3.14
CA ARG A 273 8.30 26.84 2.40
C ARG A 273 9.20 25.87 1.65
N LEU A 274 9.58 24.74 2.29
CA LEU A 274 10.35 23.67 1.65
C LEU A 274 9.61 23.06 0.46
N MET A 275 8.31 22.78 0.61
CA MET A 275 7.53 22.18 -0.48
C MET A 275 7.40 23.12 -1.68
N VAL A 276 7.21 24.41 -1.45
CA VAL A 276 7.21 25.42 -2.54
C VAL A 276 8.55 25.47 -3.26
N ALA A 277 9.67 25.46 -2.51
CA ALA A 277 11.00 25.41 -3.13
C ALA A 277 11.17 24.16 -4.04
N LYS A 278 10.56 23.03 -3.67
CA LYS A 278 10.53 21.81 -4.51
C LYS A 278 9.61 21.95 -5.73
N ILE A 279 8.42 22.51 -5.55
CA ILE A 279 7.42 22.70 -6.63
C ILE A 279 8.00 23.59 -7.73
N PHE A 280 8.74 24.65 -7.38
CA PHE A 280 9.32 25.57 -8.33
C PHE A 280 10.35 24.92 -9.27
N LYS A 281 10.82 23.71 -9.00
CA LYS A 281 11.59 22.91 -9.96
C LYS A 281 10.82 22.61 -11.26
N HIS A 282 9.50 22.51 -11.20
CA HIS A 282 8.64 22.20 -12.34
C HIS A 282 8.26 23.46 -13.16
N VAL A 283 8.75 24.62 -12.77
CA VAL A 283 8.46 25.92 -13.40
C VAL A 283 9.77 26.55 -13.89
N PRO A 284 9.81 27.21 -15.05
CA PRO A 284 11.02 27.88 -15.52
C PRO A 284 11.54 28.89 -14.50
N LEU A 285 12.85 28.86 -14.25
CA LEU A 285 13.51 29.68 -13.24
C LEU A 285 13.26 31.18 -13.38
N ALA A 286 13.05 31.66 -14.61
CA ALA A 286 12.74 33.06 -14.88
C ALA A 286 11.51 33.60 -14.14
N TYR A 287 10.53 32.74 -13.85
CA TYR A 287 9.32 33.10 -13.10
C TYR A 287 9.44 32.90 -11.60
N THR A 288 10.35 32.04 -11.14
CA THR A 288 10.42 31.61 -9.74
C THR A 288 11.67 32.10 -9.02
N TYR A 289 12.64 32.67 -9.73
CA TYR A 289 13.95 33.03 -9.18
C TYR A 289 13.84 33.97 -7.96
N SER A 290 13.02 35.02 -8.03
CA SER A 290 12.87 35.96 -6.90
C SER A 290 12.37 35.32 -5.62
N TYR A 291 11.47 34.35 -5.76
CA TYR A 291 10.97 33.57 -4.61
C TYR A 291 11.99 32.57 -4.11
N LEU A 292 12.73 31.91 -5.00
CA LEU A 292 13.81 30.99 -4.63
C LEU A 292 15.00 31.74 -3.99
N GLU A 293 15.29 32.95 -4.42
CA GLU A 293 16.30 33.84 -3.81
C GLU A 293 15.91 34.24 -2.38
N GLN A 294 14.61 34.50 -2.14
CA GLN A 294 14.11 34.73 -0.79
C GLN A 294 14.24 33.46 0.07
N LEU A 295 13.84 32.29 -0.46
CA LEU A 295 13.95 31.00 0.24
C LEU A 295 15.40 30.55 0.46
N LEU A 296 16.34 31.03 -0.33
CA LEU A 296 17.79 30.81 -0.14
C LEU A 296 18.30 31.51 1.11
N GLN A 297 17.62 32.55 1.57
CA GLN A 297 17.93 33.32 2.80
C GLN A 297 17.03 32.88 3.98
N ASP A 298 16.32 31.73 3.87
CA ASP A 298 15.44 31.19 4.91
C ASP A 298 16.22 30.87 6.18
N GLU A 299 15.60 31.02 7.35
CA GLU A 299 16.18 30.61 8.64
C GLU A 299 16.45 29.11 8.72
N ASN A 300 15.63 28.29 8.02
CA ASN A 300 15.72 26.85 8.04
C ASN A 300 16.70 26.32 6.98
N TRP A 301 17.66 25.54 7.41
CA TRP A 301 18.70 24.96 6.55
C TRP A 301 18.14 24.12 5.40
N TRP A 302 17.08 23.33 5.65
CA TRP A 302 16.46 22.47 4.63
C TRP A 302 15.84 23.29 3.51
N VAL A 303 15.23 24.43 3.85
CA VAL A 303 14.61 25.34 2.87
C VAL A 303 15.71 25.98 2.02
N ARG A 304 16.78 26.54 2.63
CA ARG A 304 17.93 27.10 1.89
C ARG A 304 18.53 26.08 0.94
N SER A 305 18.80 24.86 1.45
CA SER A 305 19.39 23.78 0.64
C SER A 305 18.49 23.39 -0.54
N GLN A 306 17.18 23.32 -0.35
CA GLN A 306 16.26 23.00 -1.42
C GLN A 306 16.14 24.13 -2.45
N ALA A 307 16.10 25.38 -2.02
CA ALA A 307 16.08 26.54 -2.92
C ALA A 307 17.33 26.57 -3.82
N ALA A 308 18.52 26.41 -3.22
CA ALA A 308 19.78 26.32 -3.98
C ALA A 308 19.77 25.17 -4.99
N LYS A 309 19.31 23.96 -4.56
CA LYS A 309 19.18 22.79 -5.45
C LYS A 309 18.23 23.05 -6.62
N THR A 310 17.09 23.67 -6.35
CA THR A 310 16.11 24.02 -7.39
C THR A 310 16.68 25.02 -8.38
N ILE A 311 17.42 26.04 -7.91
CA ILE A 311 18.08 27.04 -8.78
C ILE A 311 19.08 26.35 -9.72
N VAL A 312 19.98 25.47 -9.22
CA VAL A 312 21.02 24.83 -10.05
C VAL A 312 20.51 23.78 -11.03
N GLU A 313 19.25 23.37 -10.93
CA GLU A 313 18.66 22.47 -11.94
C GLU A 313 18.42 23.19 -13.27
N ASP A 314 18.20 24.51 -13.28
CA ASP A 314 18.13 25.30 -14.49
C ASP A 314 19.52 25.49 -15.11
N ARG A 315 19.55 25.56 -16.44
CA ARG A 315 20.81 25.76 -17.21
C ARG A 315 21.59 27.01 -16.82
N HIS A 316 20.90 28.09 -16.39
CA HIS A 316 21.49 29.34 -15.95
C HIS A 316 21.64 29.43 -14.42
N GLY A 317 21.27 28.39 -13.70
CA GLY A 317 21.17 28.39 -12.25
C GLY A 317 22.50 28.63 -11.55
N ILE A 318 23.59 28.06 -12.06
CA ILE A 318 24.95 28.31 -11.51
C ILE A 318 25.31 29.79 -11.60
N ALA A 319 25.11 30.44 -12.76
CA ALA A 319 25.36 31.85 -12.94
C ALA A 319 24.51 32.73 -12.00
N LYS A 320 23.25 32.33 -11.77
CA LYS A 320 22.34 32.98 -10.81
C LYS A 320 22.82 32.85 -9.36
N LEU A 321 23.30 31.66 -8.95
CA LEU A 321 23.89 31.48 -7.63
C LEU A 321 25.20 32.29 -7.46
N GLN A 322 26.04 32.35 -8.48
CA GLN A 322 27.26 33.18 -8.44
C GLN A 322 26.91 34.67 -8.27
N GLN A 323 25.96 35.19 -9.03
CA GLN A 323 25.44 36.54 -8.87
C GLN A 323 24.89 36.78 -7.45
N PHE A 324 24.15 35.84 -6.89
CA PHE A 324 23.66 35.92 -5.52
C PHE A 324 24.81 35.98 -4.48
N ILE A 325 25.82 35.12 -4.62
CA ILE A 325 26.98 35.09 -3.73
C ILE A 325 27.71 36.47 -3.70
N GLU A 326 27.80 37.15 -4.84
CA GLU A 326 28.42 38.43 -4.95
C GLU A 326 27.60 39.58 -4.35
N SER A 327 26.28 39.47 -4.32
CA SER A 327 25.33 40.51 -3.90
C SER A 327 24.77 40.35 -2.50
N SER A 328 24.77 39.13 -1.97
CA SER A 328 24.14 38.80 -0.66
C SER A 328 25.08 39.19 0.50
N ASN A 329 24.47 39.56 1.64
CA ASN A 329 25.16 39.81 2.90
C ASN A 329 24.89 38.69 3.93
N ASP A 330 24.10 37.67 3.59
CA ASP A 330 23.78 36.55 4.50
C ASP A 330 24.85 35.46 4.37
N PRO A 331 25.70 35.24 5.39
CA PRO A 331 26.79 34.27 5.32
C PRO A 331 26.31 32.84 5.17
N TYR A 332 25.18 32.48 5.76
CA TYR A 332 24.63 31.14 5.69
C TYR A 332 24.01 30.83 4.32
N ALA A 333 23.37 31.82 3.70
CA ALA A 333 22.88 31.71 2.34
C ALA A 333 24.01 31.63 1.31
N ILE A 334 25.06 32.42 1.50
CA ILE A 334 26.29 32.39 0.67
C ILE A 334 26.96 31.01 0.74
N GLU A 335 27.18 30.48 1.96
CA GLU A 335 27.80 29.16 2.16
C GLU A 335 26.98 28.06 1.47
N MET A 336 25.66 28.09 1.62
CA MET A 336 24.77 27.13 0.97
C MET A 336 24.83 27.21 -0.55
N ALA A 337 24.81 28.41 -1.10
CA ALA A 337 24.93 28.64 -2.55
C ALA A 337 26.25 28.12 -3.12
N GLN A 338 27.35 28.40 -2.42
CA GLN A 338 28.73 27.94 -2.78
C GLN A 338 28.80 26.39 -2.76
N GLU A 339 28.28 25.75 -1.69
CA GLU A 339 28.32 24.31 -1.53
C GLU A 339 27.54 23.60 -2.67
N ILE A 340 26.35 24.08 -2.98
CA ILE A 340 25.50 23.46 -4.00
C ILE A 340 26.04 23.71 -5.41
N ALA A 341 26.54 24.89 -5.69
CA ALA A 341 27.22 25.21 -6.97
C ALA A 341 28.43 24.30 -7.21
N ALA A 342 29.32 24.17 -6.21
CA ALA A 342 30.52 23.32 -6.29
C ALA A 342 30.13 21.81 -6.51
N ARG A 343 29.15 21.32 -5.81
CA ARG A 343 28.64 19.92 -6.00
C ARG A 343 28.17 19.68 -7.43
N LYS A 344 27.46 20.65 -8.02
CA LYS A 344 26.94 20.52 -9.40
C LYS A 344 28.08 20.56 -10.45
N GLU A 345 29.08 21.36 -10.24
CA GLU A 345 30.26 21.44 -11.13
C GLU A 345 31.11 20.17 -11.05
N GLY A 346 31.30 19.60 -9.85
CA GLY A 346 32.04 18.36 -9.63
C GLY A 346 31.33 17.07 -10.10
N SER A 347 30.03 17.17 -10.45
CA SER A 347 29.26 16.05 -10.97
C SER A 347 29.16 15.99 -12.51
N LYS A 348 29.79 16.95 -13.20
CA LYS A 348 30.00 16.96 -14.67
C LYS A 348 31.29 16.24 -15.02
#